data_745587ef7decf1427051e13868f85931
#
_entry.id   745587ef7decf1427051e13868f85931
#
_cell.length_a   1.000
_cell.length_b   1.000
_cell.length_c   1.000
_cell.angle_alpha   90.00
_cell.angle_beta   90.00
_cell.angle_gamma   90.00
#
_symmetry.space_group_name_H-M   'P 1'
#
loop_
_entity.id
_entity.type
_entity.pdbx_description
1 polymer ?
#
loop_
_entity_poly.entity_id
_entity_poly.type
_entity_poly.pdbx_seq_one_letter_code
_entity_poly.pdbx_strand_id
1 'polypeptide(L)'
;MARNSCEAYRSDLVGFAAYCEKQGLKNWDEVGPETITDYLGERYEDRAAVATVARELISLRMFYRFGVEEGCLKNDVPKLVESPKLAKVLPHVLTEEEVTRLLGAPDKDTPSGLRDRAMLELLYATGLRVSELVKLKKGDINLEEGFLQVTGKGNKTRIVPVGSYACQAIRDYLATRCEEPRRKEVFLSRLGKPMTRINFWMRIKKYALEADIQKDISPHVLRHSFATHLIMHGADLRVVQEMLGHSSVTTTEKYTHVEYSHLKKTHKKFHPHG
;
A
#
# COMPACT_ATOMS: atom_id res chain seq x y z
N MET A 1 -1.85 3.77 -17.49
CA MET A 1 -1.89 2.69 -16.49
C MET A 1 -0.64 2.71 -15.62
N ALA A 2 -0.66 2.26 -14.35
CA ALA A 2 0.57 2.22 -13.54
C ALA A 2 1.45 1.04 -13.95
N ARG A 3 2.78 1.21 -13.97
CA ARG A 3 3.76 0.18 -14.39
C ARG A 3 3.53 -1.19 -13.71
N ASN A 4 3.34 -1.20 -12.39
CA ASN A 4 3.08 -2.44 -11.65
C ASN A 4 1.77 -3.14 -12.06
N SER A 5 0.74 -2.38 -12.48
CA SER A 5 -0.50 -2.96 -13.00
C SER A 5 -0.28 -3.61 -14.36
N CYS A 6 0.52 -2.98 -15.24
CA CYS A 6 0.89 -3.56 -16.53
C CYS A 6 1.71 -4.85 -16.36
N GLU A 7 2.66 -4.86 -15.42
CA GLU A 7 3.49 -6.03 -15.12
C GLU A 7 2.62 -7.18 -14.57
N ALA A 8 1.66 -6.89 -13.69
CA ALA A 8 0.74 -7.89 -13.16
C ALA A 8 -0.16 -8.48 -14.26
N TYR A 9 -0.80 -7.63 -15.06
CA TYR A 9 -1.66 -8.07 -16.17
C TYR A 9 -0.88 -8.85 -17.21
N ARG A 10 0.35 -8.42 -17.54
CA ARG A 10 1.22 -9.18 -18.43
C ARG A 10 1.51 -10.58 -17.89
N SER A 11 1.84 -10.70 -16.60
CA SER A 11 2.09 -11.98 -15.95
C SER A 11 0.86 -12.89 -16.01
N ASP A 12 -0.34 -12.33 -15.76
CA ASP A 12 -1.59 -13.09 -15.82
C ASP A 12 -1.86 -13.62 -17.22
N LEU A 13 -1.71 -12.76 -18.24
CA LEU A 13 -1.92 -13.13 -19.64
C LEU A 13 -0.91 -14.16 -20.14
N VAL A 14 0.37 -14.04 -19.74
CA VAL A 14 1.40 -15.03 -20.06
C VAL A 14 1.08 -16.38 -19.44
N GLY A 15 0.60 -16.40 -18.18
CA GLY A 15 0.17 -17.64 -17.51
C GLY A 15 -0.98 -18.31 -18.25
N PHE A 16 -1.98 -17.54 -18.65
CA PHE A 16 -3.12 -18.08 -19.41
C PHE A 16 -2.73 -18.53 -20.83
N ALA A 17 -1.85 -17.80 -21.52
CA ALA A 17 -1.34 -18.21 -22.82
C ALA A 17 -0.63 -19.56 -22.74
N ALA A 18 0.24 -19.75 -21.73
CA ALA A 18 0.93 -21.04 -21.53
C ALA A 18 -0.05 -22.19 -21.23
N TYR A 19 -1.15 -21.91 -20.53
CA TYR A 19 -2.23 -22.89 -20.33
C TYR A 19 -2.92 -23.24 -21.64
N CYS A 20 -3.31 -22.26 -22.47
CA CYS A 20 -3.93 -22.48 -23.76
C CYS A 20 -3.01 -23.30 -24.70
N GLU A 21 -1.72 -23.03 -24.72
CA GLU A 21 -0.74 -23.81 -25.48
C GLU A 21 -0.71 -25.28 -25.05
N LYS A 22 -0.78 -25.58 -23.75
CA LYS A 22 -0.86 -26.96 -23.23
C LYS A 22 -2.13 -27.66 -23.66
N GLN A 23 -3.25 -26.92 -23.79
CA GLN A 23 -4.54 -27.44 -24.27
C GLN A 23 -4.57 -27.55 -25.80
N GLY A 24 -3.51 -27.19 -26.52
CA GLY A 24 -3.41 -27.28 -27.99
C GLY A 24 -4.13 -26.16 -28.73
N LEU A 25 -4.60 -25.14 -28.03
CA LEU A 25 -5.25 -23.96 -28.63
C LEU A 25 -4.21 -23.05 -29.29
N LYS A 26 -4.46 -22.69 -30.54
CA LYS A 26 -3.53 -21.89 -31.36
C LYS A 26 -3.97 -20.43 -31.51
N ASN A 27 -5.23 -20.16 -31.23
CA ASN A 27 -5.81 -18.84 -31.43
C ASN A 27 -6.70 -18.46 -30.25
N TRP A 28 -6.72 -17.19 -29.91
CA TRP A 28 -7.57 -16.65 -28.83
C TRP A 28 -9.07 -16.79 -29.13
N ASP A 29 -9.47 -16.84 -30.40
CA ASP A 29 -10.86 -17.08 -30.82
C ASP A 29 -11.34 -18.53 -30.60
N GLU A 30 -10.42 -19.47 -30.35
CA GLU A 30 -10.72 -20.85 -30.01
C GLU A 30 -11.03 -21.05 -28.52
N VAL A 31 -10.72 -20.06 -27.71
CA VAL A 31 -10.97 -20.10 -26.27
C VAL A 31 -12.46 -19.97 -25.99
N GLY A 32 -13.03 -20.97 -25.29
CA GLY A 32 -14.40 -20.95 -24.78
C GLY A 32 -14.48 -20.52 -23.31
N PRO A 33 -15.71 -20.25 -22.80
CA PRO A 33 -15.92 -19.98 -21.38
C PRO A 33 -15.44 -21.12 -20.48
N GLU A 34 -15.57 -22.38 -20.95
CA GLU A 34 -15.12 -23.58 -20.24
C GLU A 34 -13.60 -23.58 -20.05
N THR A 35 -12.84 -23.27 -21.12
CA THR A 35 -11.37 -23.15 -21.05
C THR A 35 -10.90 -22.18 -19.97
N ILE A 36 -11.59 -21.04 -19.85
CA ILE A 36 -11.28 -20.04 -18.82
C ILE A 36 -11.64 -20.56 -17.43
N THR A 37 -12.79 -21.22 -17.30
CA THR A 37 -13.26 -21.80 -16.04
C THR A 37 -12.29 -22.87 -15.54
N ASP A 38 -11.84 -23.76 -16.44
CA ASP A 38 -10.89 -24.83 -16.13
C ASP A 38 -9.53 -24.26 -15.72
N TYR A 39 -9.02 -23.25 -16.44
CA TYR A 39 -7.81 -22.53 -16.05
C TYR A 39 -7.90 -21.94 -14.63
N LEU A 40 -9.00 -21.25 -14.34
CA LEU A 40 -9.20 -20.69 -13.01
C LEU A 40 -9.34 -21.77 -11.93
N GLY A 41 -9.91 -22.94 -12.29
CA GLY A 41 -9.99 -24.13 -11.45
C GLY A 41 -8.61 -24.68 -11.12
N GLU A 42 -7.74 -24.90 -12.12
CA GLU A 42 -6.34 -25.32 -11.90
C GLU A 42 -5.61 -24.35 -10.98
N ARG A 43 -5.81 -23.03 -11.15
CA ARG A 43 -5.19 -22.03 -10.28
C ARG A 43 -5.62 -22.17 -8.81
N TYR A 44 -6.88 -22.57 -8.55
CA TYR A 44 -7.35 -22.89 -7.21
C TYR A 44 -6.71 -24.14 -6.65
N GLU A 45 -6.56 -25.19 -7.44
CA GLU A 45 -5.90 -26.43 -7.05
C GLU A 45 -4.41 -26.19 -6.72
N ASP A 46 -3.75 -25.32 -7.47
CA ASP A 46 -2.39 -24.81 -7.21
C ASP A 46 -2.28 -23.89 -5.98
N ARG A 47 -3.34 -23.76 -5.19
CA ARG A 47 -3.42 -22.92 -3.98
C ARG A 47 -3.21 -21.43 -4.23
N ALA A 48 -3.50 -20.92 -5.42
CA ALA A 48 -3.52 -19.49 -5.65
C ALA A 48 -4.59 -18.82 -4.78
N ALA A 49 -4.27 -17.66 -4.23
CA ALA A 49 -5.24 -16.90 -3.44
C ALA A 49 -6.46 -16.50 -4.29
N VAL A 50 -7.67 -16.56 -3.72
CA VAL A 50 -8.93 -16.17 -4.39
C VAL A 50 -8.83 -14.79 -5.05
N ALA A 51 -8.17 -13.84 -4.39
CA ALA A 51 -7.93 -12.50 -4.93
C ALA A 51 -7.02 -12.51 -6.17
N THR A 52 -6.07 -13.44 -6.26
CA THR A 52 -5.21 -13.62 -7.44
C THR A 52 -6.04 -14.16 -8.61
N VAL A 53 -6.82 -15.20 -8.40
CA VAL A 53 -7.71 -15.79 -9.43
C VAL A 53 -8.72 -14.76 -9.94
N ALA A 54 -9.34 -13.99 -9.04
CA ALA A 54 -10.22 -12.90 -9.42
C ALA A 54 -9.51 -11.82 -10.26
N ARG A 55 -8.26 -11.48 -9.95
CA ARG A 55 -7.46 -10.54 -10.72
C ARG A 55 -7.11 -11.10 -12.11
N GLU A 56 -6.76 -12.38 -12.20
CA GLU A 56 -6.48 -13.06 -13.48
C GLU A 56 -7.70 -12.97 -14.40
N LEU A 57 -8.91 -13.23 -13.91
CA LEU A 57 -10.14 -13.07 -14.70
C LEU A 57 -10.36 -11.61 -15.14
N ILE A 58 -10.06 -10.62 -14.27
CA ILE A 58 -10.13 -9.20 -14.67
C ILE A 58 -9.13 -8.89 -15.78
N SER A 59 -7.92 -9.44 -15.72
CA SER A 59 -6.88 -9.28 -16.74
C SER A 59 -7.35 -9.84 -18.09
N LEU A 60 -7.97 -11.03 -18.09
CA LEU A 60 -8.56 -11.65 -19.28
C LEU A 60 -9.71 -10.81 -19.85
N ARG A 61 -10.62 -10.33 -19.01
CA ARG A 61 -11.72 -9.46 -19.46
C ARG A 61 -11.22 -8.19 -20.12
N MET A 62 -10.19 -7.56 -19.56
CA MET A 62 -9.60 -6.36 -20.16
C MET A 62 -8.93 -6.65 -21.50
N PHE A 63 -8.22 -7.78 -21.62
CA PHE A 63 -7.56 -8.19 -22.84
C PHE A 63 -8.57 -8.51 -23.95
N TYR A 64 -9.56 -9.35 -23.68
CA TYR A 64 -10.56 -9.74 -24.68
C TYR A 64 -11.43 -8.56 -25.11
N ARG A 65 -11.85 -7.73 -24.16
CA ARG A 65 -12.59 -6.50 -24.47
C ARG A 65 -11.81 -5.59 -25.40
N PHE A 66 -10.53 -5.34 -25.09
CA PHE A 66 -9.65 -4.57 -25.97
C PHE A 66 -9.51 -5.22 -27.35
N GLY A 67 -9.28 -6.55 -27.42
CA GLY A 67 -9.17 -7.27 -28.68
C GLY A 67 -10.42 -7.19 -29.54
N VAL A 68 -11.61 -7.19 -28.93
CA VAL A 68 -12.89 -7.01 -29.65
C VAL A 68 -13.07 -5.55 -30.12
N GLU A 69 -12.73 -4.58 -29.26
CA GLU A 69 -12.79 -3.14 -29.61
C GLU A 69 -11.84 -2.80 -30.79
N GLU A 70 -10.66 -3.43 -30.85
CA GLU A 70 -9.69 -3.26 -31.94
C GLU A 70 -9.94 -4.17 -33.17
N GLY A 71 -10.99 -5.01 -33.13
CA GLY A 71 -11.32 -5.93 -34.21
C GLY A 71 -10.38 -7.13 -34.38
N CYS A 72 -9.50 -7.38 -33.40
CA CYS A 72 -8.56 -8.49 -33.39
C CYS A 72 -9.20 -9.80 -32.90
N LEU A 73 -10.28 -9.73 -32.14
CA LEU A 73 -11.03 -10.86 -31.59
C LEU A 73 -12.52 -10.73 -31.94
N LYS A 74 -13.17 -11.87 -32.08
CA LYS A 74 -14.60 -11.91 -32.46
C LYS A 74 -15.55 -11.75 -31.28
N ASN A 75 -15.19 -12.31 -30.12
CA ASN A 75 -16.06 -12.39 -28.95
C ASN A 75 -15.35 -12.06 -27.65
N ASP A 76 -16.06 -11.39 -26.74
CA ASP A 76 -15.61 -11.13 -25.34
C ASP A 76 -16.00 -12.32 -24.45
N VAL A 77 -15.32 -13.45 -24.63
CA VAL A 77 -15.60 -14.72 -23.93
C VAL A 77 -15.51 -14.61 -22.41
N PRO A 78 -14.52 -13.94 -21.79
CA PRO A 78 -14.42 -13.85 -20.34
C PRO A 78 -15.58 -13.10 -19.65
N LYS A 79 -16.39 -12.37 -20.44
CA LYS A 79 -17.60 -11.73 -19.93
C LYS A 79 -18.65 -12.74 -19.48
N LEU A 80 -18.66 -13.94 -20.08
CA LEU A 80 -19.60 -15.02 -19.78
C LEU A 80 -19.21 -15.83 -18.54
N VAL A 81 -17.98 -15.72 -18.07
CA VAL A 81 -17.47 -16.45 -16.90
C VAL A 81 -17.81 -15.69 -15.61
N GLU A 82 -18.40 -16.38 -14.65
CA GLU A 82 -18.71 -15.77 -13.35
C GLU A 82 -17.44 -15.43 -12.56
N SER A 83 -17.47 -14.28 -11.90
CA SER A 83 -16.36 -13.90 -11.01
C SER A 83 -16.35 -14.76 -9.75
N PRO A 84 -15.17 -15.26 -9.32
CA PRO A 84 -15.05 -15.94 -8.05
C PRO A 84 -15.63 -15.07 -6.92
N LYS A 85 -16.47 -15.65 -6.08
CA LYS A 85 -17.02 -14.94 -4.91
C LYS A 85 -15.89 -14.71 -3.90
N LEU A 86 -15.34 -13.50 -3.90
CA LEU A 86 -14.44 -13.08 -2.84
C LEU A 86 -15.25 -13.06 -1.54
N ALA A 87 -14.91 -13.91 -0.57
CA ALA A 87 -15.39 -13.73 0.78
C ALA A 87 -14.99 -12.29 1.18
N LYS A 88 -15.96 -11.48 1.61
CA LYS A 88 -15.68 -10.16 2.20
C LYS A 88 -14.94 -10.40 3.51
N VAL A 89 -13.64 -10.57 3.44
CA VAL A 89 -12.78 -10.49 4.62
C VAL A 89 -12.88 -9.04 5.07
N LEU A 90 -13.60 -8.81 6.18
CA LEU A 90 -13.59 -7.51 6.82
C LEU A 90 -12.13 -7.14 7.10
N PRO A 91 -11.66 -5.99 6.63
CA PRO A 91 -10.28 -5.59 6.87
C PRO A 91 -10.05 -5.57 8.40
N HIS A 92 -9.05 -6.32 8.83
CA HIS A 92 -8.67 -6.32 10.23
C HIS A 92 -8.12 -4.93 10.59
N VAL A 93 -8.73 -4.28 11.58
CA VAL A 93 -8.24 -3.05 12.19
C VAL A 93 -7.51 -3.46 13.47
N LEU A 94 -6.35 -2.87 13.71
CA LEU A 94 -5.67 -3.00 14.99
C LEU A 94 -6.37 -2.12 16.02
N THR A 95 -6.47 -2.58 17.27
CA THR A 95 -6.84 -1.70 18.38
C THR A 95 -5.70 -0.74 18.71
N GLU A 96 -5.98 0.32 19.45
CA GLU A 96 -4.95 1.27 19.86
C GLU A 96 -3.89 0.61 20.76
N GLU A 97 -4.29 -0.35 21.59
CA GLU A 97 -3.36 -1.14 22.41
C GLU A 97 -2.48 -2.06 21.55
N GLU A 98 -3.04 -2.69 20.50
CA GLU A 98 -2.26 -3.48 19.57
C GLU A 98 -1.26 -2.61 18.80
N VAL A 99 -1.68 -1.42 18.37
CA VAL A 99 -0.77 -0.46 17.74
C VAL A 99 0.34 -0.05 18.69
N THR A 100 0.01 0.31 19.93
CA THR A 100 1.00 0.71 20.94
C THR A 100 2.03 -0.40 21.18
N ARG A 101 1.60 -1.66 21.29
CA ARG A 101 2.52 -2.80 21.41
C ARG A 101 3.40 -2.96 20.17
N LEU A 102 2.81 -2.83 18.98
CA LEU A 102 3.55 -2.94 17.71
C LEU A 102 4.64 -1.85 17.58
N LEU A 103 4.30 -0.60 17.93
CA LEU A 103 5.21 0.53 17.88
C LEU A 103 6.31 0.46 18.95
N GLY A 104 6.03 -0.25 20.04
CA GLY A 104 6.98 -0.49 21.14
C GLY A 104 7.91 -1.68 20.93
N ALA A 105 7.60 -2.60 19.99
CA ALA A 105 8.35 -3.83 19.79
C ALA A 105 9.79 -3.64 19.24
N PRO A 106 10.10 -2.63 18.39
CA PRO A 106 11.47 -2.44 17.93
C PRO A 106 12.42 -2.03 19.06
N ASP A 107 13.55 -2.71 19.15
CA ASP A 107 14.61 -2.45 20.12
C ASP A 107 15.23 -1.05 19.92
N LYS A 108 15.10 -0.20 20.93
CA LYS A 108 15.57 1.20 20.91
C LYS A 108 17.09 1.34 21.06
N ASP A 109 17.78 0.30 21.50
CA ASP A 109 19.22 0.33 21.72
C ASP A 109 20.01 0.00 20.45
N THR A 110 19.30 -0.30 19.35
CA THR A 110 19.95 -0.60 18.07
C THR A 110 19.55 0.40 16.97
N PRO A 111 20.50 0.81 16.10
CA PRO A 111 20.19 1.70 14.97
C PRO A 111 19.09 1.13 14.03
N SER A 112 19.04 -0.20 13.89
CA SER A 112 18.01 -0.86 13.09
C SER A 112 16.63 -0.83 13.75
N GLY A 113 16.57 -0.94 15.06
CA GLY A 113 15.32 -0.83 15.82
C GLY A 113 14.80 0.59 15.86
N LEU A 114 15.67 1.60 16.06
CA LEU A 114 15.29 3.02 15.96
C LEU A 114 14.72 3.36 14.58
N ARG A 115 15.37 2.86 13.50
CA ARG A 115 14.85 3.00 12.13
C ARG A 115 13.46 2.40 11.97
N ASP A 116 13.32 1.15 12.41
CA ASP A 116 12.09 0.38 12.22
C ASP A 116 10.94 1.01 13.03
N ARG A 117 11.22 1.49 14.24
CA ARG A 117 10.29 2.27 15.05
C ARG A 117 9.87 3.55 14.35
N ALA A 118 10.83 4.34 13.84
CA ALA A 118 10.54 5.57 13.11
C ALA A 118 9.66 5.31 11.87
N MET A 119 9.89 4.19 11.16
CA MET A 119 9.06 3.79 10.03
C MET A 119 7.64 3.40 10.45
N LEU A 120 7.47 2.66 11.53
CA LEU A 120 6.17 2.26 12.06
C LEU A 120 5.37 3.46 12.58
N GLU A 121 6.01 4.30 13.41
CA GLU A 121 5.41 5.54 13.93
C GLU A 121 4.96 6.45 12.79
N LEU A 122 5.82 6.69 11.80
CA LEU A 122 5.48 7.54 10.67
C LEU A 122 4.34 6.96 9.83
N LEU A 123 4.34 5.64 9.58
CA LEU A 123 3.28 4.98 8.83
C LEU A 123 1.93 5.11 9.54
N TYR A 124 1.91 4.90 10.86
CA TYR A 124 0.69 5.03 11.67
C TYR A 124 0.26 6.49 11.80
N ALA A 125 1.18 7.42 12.05
CA ALA A 125 0.85 8.84 12.20
C ALA A 125 0.33 9.51 10.92
N THR A 126 0.68 9.00 9.74
CA THR A 126 0.41 9.68 8.46
C THR A 126 -0.45 8.89 7.49
N GLY A 127 -0.63 7.61 7.73
CA GLY A 127 -1.32 6.72 6.81
C GLY A 127 -0.67 6.63 5.41
N LEU A 128 0.62 6.86 5.28
CA LEU A 128 1.35 6.74 4.02
C LEU A 128 1.17 5.37 3.36
N ARG A 129 1.28 5.32 2.03
CA ARG A 129 1.50 4.03 1.35
C ARG A 129 2.93 3.56 1.63
N VAL A 130 3.14 2.25 1.75
CA VAL A 130 4.50 1.71 1.97
C VAL A 130 5.50 2.16 0.90
N SER A 131 5.05 2.33 -0.35
CA SER A 131 5.88 2.82 -1.45
C SER A 131 6.27 4.31 -1.29
N GLU A 132 5.44 5.11 -0.66
CA GLU A 132 5.70 6.50 -0.32
C GLU A 132 6.70 6.56 0.84
N LEU A 133 6.47 5.78 1.91
CA LEU A 133 7.33 5.69 3.09
C LEU A 133 8.78 5.32 2.73
N VAL A 134 8.99 4.25 1.95
CA VAL A 134 10.36 3.79 1.62
C VAL A 134 11.10 4.71 0.64
N LYS A 135 10.39 5.55 -0.10
CA LYS A 135 10.96 6.53 -1.04
C LYS A 135 11.10 7.93 -0.46
N LEU A 136 10.67 8.14 0.78
CA LEU A 136 10.68 9.43 1.45
C LEU A 136 12.10 9.97 1.57
N LYS A 137 12.31 11.23 1.18
CA LYS A 137 13.61 11.89 1.22
C LYS A 137 13.69 12.85 2.41
N LYS A 138 14.92 13.15 2.86
CA LYS A 138 15.15 14.11 3.96
C LYS A 138 14.51 15.48 3.67
N GLY A 139 14.53 15.96 2.43
CA GLY A 139 13.92 17.23 2.03
C GLY A 139 12.38 17.23 1.93
N ASP A 140 11.76 16.04 2.03
CA ASP A 140 10.31 15.92 2.01
C ASP A 140 9.68 16.06 3.41
N ILE A 141 10.50 16.12 4.48
CA ILE A 141 10.04 16.19 5.88
C ILE A 141 10.50 17.49 6.52
N ASN A 142 9.58 18.19 7.16
CA ASN A 142 9.85 19.28 8.09
C ASN A 142 9.50 18.81 9.51
N LEU A 143 10.53 18.43 10.29
CA LEU A 143 10.35 17.93 11.66
C LEU A 143 10.06 19.04 12.68
N GLU A 144 10.38 20.30 12.38
CA GLU A 144 10.12 21.43 13.25
C GLU A 144 8.65 21.82 13.21
N GLU A 145 8.12 21.94 12.01
CA GLU A 145 6.71 22.27 11.81
C GLU A 145 5.76 21.05 11.88
N GLY A 146 6.33 19.82 11.82
CA GLY A 146 5.60 18.57 11.95
C GLY A 146 4.74 18.23 10.73
N PHE A 147 5.32 18.32 9.52
CA PHE A 147 4.67 17.86 8.31
C PHE A 147 5.63 17.15 7.35
N LEU A 148 5.05 16.45 6.40
CA LEU A 148 5.77 15.91 5.27
C LEU A 148 5.02 16.17 3.96
N GLN A 149 5.76 16.21 2.88
CA GLN A 149 5.26 16.38 1.52
C GLN A 149 5.40 15.06 0.76
N VAL A 150 4.31 14.56 0.19
CA VAL A 150 4.28 13.26 -0.50
C VAL A 150 3.77 13.43 -1.91
N THR A 151 4.54 12.91 -2.88
CA THR A 151 4.09 12.83 -4.27
C THR A 151 3.49 11.45 -4.53
N GLY A 152 2.21 11.41 -4.85
CA GLY A 152 1.42 10.20 -5.11
C GLY A 152 1.32 9.85 -6.60
N LYS A 153 0.34 9.00 -6.93
CA LYS A 153 0.02 8.61 -8.31
C LYS A 153 -0.40 9.84 -9.14
N GLY A 154 0.16 9.96 -10.35
CA GLY A 154 -0.13 11.09 -11.24
C GLY A 154 0.62 12.37 -10.89
N ASN A 155 1.76 12.26 -10.16
CA ASN A 155 2.59 13.40 -9.75
C ASN A 155 1.86 14.45 -8.88
N LYS A 156 0.77 14.05 -8.22
CA LYS A 156 0.04 14.90 -7.29
C LYS A 156 0.74 14.89 -5.94
N THR A 157 1.06 16.07 -5.45
CA THR A 157 1.71 16.26 -4.14
C THR A 157 0.67 16.64 -3.10
N ARG A 158 0.79 16.07 -1.90
CA ARG A 158 -0.02 16.43 -0.73
C ARG A 158 0.86 16.68 0.48
N ILE A 159 0.38 17.51 1.39
CA ILE A 159 0.99 17.72 2.70
C ILE A 159 0.24 16.86 3.72
N VAL A 160 0.99 16.17 4.58
CA VAL A 160 0.42 15.33 5.63
C VAL A 160 1.03 15.75 6.97
N PRO A 161 0.22 16.06 8.00
CA PRO A 161 0.70 16.33 9.34
C PRO A 161 1.43 15.11 9.91
N VAL A 162 2.46 15.36 10.72
CA VAL A 162 3.23 14.34 11.44
C VAL A 162 3.12 14.65 12.93
N GLY A 163 2.62 13.69 13.71
CA GLY A 163 2.49 13.83 15.15
C GLY A 163 3.86 13.87 15.85
N SER A 164 3.86 14.35 17.08
CA SER A 164 5.07 14.56 17.90
C SER A 164 5.86 13.26 18.12
N TYR A 165 5.18 12.13 18.33
CA TYR A 165 5.80 10.82 18.52
C TYR A 165 6.60 10.37 17.29
N ALA A 166 6.01 10.52 16.10
CA ALA A 166 6.69 10.17 14.85
C ALA A 166 7.86 11.11 14.56
N CYS A 167 7.71 12.42 14.82
CA CYS A 167 8.80 13.38 14.70
C CYS A 167 9.98 13.00 15.62
N GLN A 168 9.70 12.64 16.87
CA GLN A 168 10.74 12.25 17.82
C GLN A 168 11.42 10.94 17.38
N ALA A 169 10.66 9.93 17.00
CA ALA A 169 11.22 8.66 16.51
C ALA A 169 12.13 8.85 15.28
N ILE A 170 11.78 9.78 14.38
CA ILE A 170 12.63 10.11 13.22
C ILE A 170 13.91 10.82 13.66
N ARG A 171 13.85 11.76 14.61
CA ARG A 171 15.04 12.44 15.15
C ARG A 171 15.98 11.43 15.80
N ASP A 172 15.45 10.54 16.65
CA ASP A 172 16.23 9.51 17.34
C ASP A 172 16.96 8.60 16.32
N TYR A 173 16.27 8.17 15.28
CA TYR A 173 16.87 7.39 14.19
C TYR A 173 17.95 8.18 13.44
N LEU A 174 17.65 9.43 13.04
CA LEU A 174 18.58 10.24 12.25
C LEU A 174 19.86 10.57 13.05
N ALA A 175 19.78 10.71 14.39
CA ALA A 175 20.93 10.92 15.26
C ALA A 175 21.91 9.73 15.26
N THR A 176 21.42 8.50 15.03
CA THR A 176 22.28 7.30 14.95
C THR A 176 22.74 6.98 13.54
N ARG A 177 22.23 7.69 12.54
CA ARG A 177 22.56 7.45 11.15
C ARG A 177 23.88 8.10 10.78
N CYS A 178 24.85 7.29 10.32
CA CYS A 178 26.03 7.85 9.65
C CYS A 178 25.59 8.67 8.44
N GLU A 179 26.06 9.91 8.36
CA GLU A 179 25.78 10.78 7.23
C GLU A 179 26.43 10.23 5.94
N GLU A 180 25.60 9.80 5.02
CA GLU A 180 26.01 9.53 3.66
C GLU A 180 25.48 10.67 2.76
N PRO A 181 26.34 11.62 2.33
CA PRO A 181 25.92 12.79 1.56
C PRO A 181 25.21 12.44 0.24
N ARG A 182 25.50 11.26 -0.30
CA ARG A 182 24.91 10.78 -1.57
C ARG A 182 23.53 10.18 -1.43
N ARG A 183 23.03 9.92 -0.19
CA ARG A 183 21.73 9.29 0.06
C ARG A 183 20.71 10.31 0.52
N LYS A 184 19.72 10.54 -0.34
CA LYS A 184 18.62 11.47 -0.06
C LYS A 184 17.48 10.82 0.73
N GLU A 185 17.33 9.48 0.65
CA GLU A 185 16.27 8.76 1.31
C GLU A 185 16.42 8.78 2.83
N VAL A 186 15.30 8.89 3.55
CA VAL A 186 15.25 8.91 5.01
C VAL A 186 15.64 7.54 5.56
N PHE A 187 15.03 6.46 5.06
CA PHE A 187 15.18 5.13 5.63
C PHE A 187 16.12 4.26 4.81
N LEU A 188 17.22 3.84 5.44
CA LEU A 188 18.23 2.99 4.83
C LEU A 188 18.27 1.60 5.48
N SER A 189 18.61 0.60 4.67
CA SER A 189 18.93 -0.75 5.16
C SER A 189 20.28 -0.76 5.90
N ARG A 190 20.60 -1.90 6.54
CA ARG A 190 21.91 -2.09 7.20
C ARG A 190 23.11 -1.94 6.25
N LEU A 191 22.87 -2.10 4.95
CA LEU A 191 23.88 -1.97 3.89
C LEU A 191 23.94 -0.55 3.30
N GLY A 192 23.34 0.45 3.92
CA GLY A 192 23.29 1.83 3.41
C GLY A 192 22.45 2.01 2.14
N LYS A 193 21.71 0.99 1.67
CA LYS A 193 20.81 1.09 0.52
C LYS A 193 19.41 1.53 0.96
N PRO A 194 18.62 2.18 0.10
CA PRO A 194 17.23 2.51 0.42
C PRO A 194 16.45 1.30 0.90
N MET A 195 15.58 1.49 1.89
CA MET A 195 14.71 0.44 2.40
C MET A 195 13.74 -0.01 1.31
N THR A 196 13.50 -1.33 1.18
CA THR A 196 12.54 -1.87 0.21
C THR A 196 11.19 -2.17 0.87
N ARG A 197 10.12 -2.22 0.06
CA ARG A 197 8.77 -2.58 0.53
C ARG A 197 8.76 -3.97 1.17
N ILE A 198 9.47 -4.93 0.58
CA ILE A 198 9.56 -6.32 1.05
C ILE A 198 10.26 -6.36 2.40
N ASN A 199 11.41 -5.69 2.55
CA ASN A 199 12.13 -5.66 3.81
C ASN A 199 11.28 -5.04 4.94
N PHE A 200 10.59 -3.94 4.66
CA PHE A 200 9.71 -3.33 5.66
C PHE A 200 8.52 -4.22 6.00
N TRP A 201 7.91 -4.88 5.02
CA TRP A 201 6.85 -5.85 5.24
C TRP A 201 7.32 -7.00 6.16
N MET A 202 8.49 -7.58 5.91
CA MET A 202 9.07 -8.61 6.78
C MET A 202 9.30 -8.10 8.21
N ARG A 203 9.72 -6.83 8.37
CA ARG A 203 9.89 -6.23 9.70
C ARG A 203 8.56 -6.07 10.43
N ILE A 204 7.52 -5.60 9.77
CA ILE A 204 6.17 -5.52 10.37
C ILE A 204 5.72 -6.90 10.86
N LYS A 205 5.89 -7.95 10.05
CA LYS A 205 5.54 -9.32 10.46
C LYS A 205 6.32 -9.79 11.69
N LYS A 206 7.63 -9.53 11.72
CA LYS A 206 8.47 -9.84 12.87
C LYS A 206 7.96 -9.13 14.14
N TYR A 207 7.74 -7.82 14.09
CA TYR A 207 7.29 -7.04 15.23
C TYR A 207 5.85 -7.36 15.65
N ALA A 208 5.00 -7.75 14.73
CA ALA A 208 3.67 -8.25 15.06
C ALA A 208 3.72 -9.52 15.91
N LEU A 209 4.61 -10.46 15.55
CA LEU A 209 4.85 -11.68 16.32
C LEU A 209 5.42 -11.37 17.71
N GLU A 210 6.42 -10.49 17.80
CA GLU A 210 7.04 -10.07 19.06
C GLU A 210 6.04 -9.31 19.98
N ALA A 211 5.07 -8.62 19.39
CA ALA A 211 4.01 -7.91 20.12
C ALA A 211 2.79 -8.79 20.46
N ASP A 212 2.86 -10.11 20.20
CA ASP A 212 1.76 -11.06 20.37
C ASP A 212 0.45 -10.59 19.71
N ILE A 213 0.54 -10.18 18.43
CA ILE A 213 -0.62 -9.78 17.65
C ILE A 213 -0.98 -10.91 16.70
N GLN A 214 -2.12 -11.55 16.93
CA GLN A 214 -2.57 -12.72 16.17
C GLN A 214 -3.16 -12.39 14.79
N LYS A 215 -3.47 -11.11 14.55
CA LYS A 215 -4.02 -10.64 13.26
C LYS A 215 -2.95 -10.65 12.17
N ASP A 216 -3.36 -10.89 10.93
CA ASP A 216 -2.47 -10.76 9.77
C ASP A 216 -2.17 -9.29 9.48
N ILE A 217 -0.99 -8.82 9.90
CA ILE A 217 -0.60 -7.42 9.79
C ILE A 217 0.22 -7.15 8.53
N SER A 218 -0.13 -6.06 7.87
CA SER A 218 0.59 -5.51 6.73
C SER A 218 0.64 -3.97 6.83
N PRO A 219 1.45 -3.29 6.02
CA PRO A 219 1.42 -1.83 5.94
C PRO A 219 0.04 -1.26 5.61
N HIS A 220 -0.78 -2.00 4.85
CA HIS A 220 -2.14 -1.60 4.53
C HIS A 220 -3.07 -1.67 5.74
N VAL A 221 -2.91 -2.68 6.61
CA VAL A 221 -3.66 -2.80 7.85
C VAL A 221 -3.35 -1.63 8.77
N LEU A 222 -2.06 -1.25 8.93
CA LEU A 222 -1.67 -0.12 9.78
C LEU A 222 -2.20 1.22 9.24
N ARG A 223 -2.16 1.41 7.92
CA ARG A 223 -2.77 2.57 7.26
C ARG A 223 -4.30 2.59 7.44
N HIS A 224 -4.95 1.43 7.37
CA HIS A 224 -6.39 1.34 7.60
C HIS A 224 -6.76 1.64 9.06
N SER A 225 -5.95 1.16 10.02
CA SER A 225 -6.10 1.48 11.45
C SER A 225 -5.95 2.98 11.70
N PHE A 226 -4.98 3.66 11.07
CA PHE A 226 -4.86 5.13 11.10
C PHE A 226 -6.18 5.82 10.71
N ALA A 227 -6.74 5.44 9.54
CA ALA A 227 -7.98 6.05 9.06
C ALA A 227 -9.16 5.78 9.99
N THR A 228 -9.28 4.54 10.46
CA THR A 228 -10.39 4.11 11.33
C THR A 228 -10.32 4.81 12.69
N HIS A 229 -9.15 4.90 13.31
CA HIS A 229 -9.00 5.55 14.62
C HIS A 229 -9.32 7.04 14.53
N LEU A 230 -8.86 7.74 13.50
CA LEU A 230 -9.23 9.16 13.29
C LEU A 230 -10.74 9.33 13.18
N ILE A 231 -11.43 8.48 12.40
CA ILE A 231 -12.88 8.55 12.23
C ILE A 231 -13.61 8.20 13.54
N MET A 232 -13.16 7.18 14.25
CA MET A 232 -13.75 6.77 15.54
C MET A 232 -13.63 7.87 16.59
N HIS A 233 -12.55 8.66 16.56
CA HIS A 233 -12.37 9.82 17.43
C HIS A 233 -13.13 11.08 16.95
N GLY A 234 -13.83 11.02 15.82
CA GLY A 234 -14.67 12.10 15.32
C GLY A 234 -14.04 13.01 14.27
N ALA A 235 -12.95 12.58 13.64
CA ALA A 235 -12.40 13.32 12.49
C ALA A 235 -13.36 13.21 11.29
N ASP A 236 -13.48 14.31 10.54
CA ASP A 236 -14.26 14.33 9.30
C ASP A 236 -13.66 13.38 8.24
N LEU A 237 -14.53 12.58 7.63
CA LEU A 237 -14.14 11.59 6.62
C LEU A 237 -13.41 12.23 5.42
N ARG A 238 -13.83 13.42 4.99
CA ARG A 238 -13.19 14.13 3.86
C ARG A 238 -11.76 14.53 4.20
N VAL A 239 -11.53 15.01 5.43
CA VAL A 239 -10.19 15.36 5.93
C VAL A 239 -9.28 14.12 5.97
N VAL A 240 -9.79 12.98 6.44
CA VAL A 240 -9.05 11.71 6.44
C VAL A 240 -8.74 11.23 5.01
N GLN A 241 -9.70 11.32 4.09
CA GLN A 241 -9.50 10.99 2.68
C GLN A 241 -8.45 11.87 2.01
N GLU A 242 -8.40 13.16 2.36
CA GLU A 242 -7.40 14.11 1.90
C GLU A 242 -6.00 13.73 2.39
N MET A 243 -5.82 13.46 3.68
CA MET A 243 -4.56 12.97 4.26
C MET A 243 -4.08 11.69 3.56
N LEU A 244 -5.00 10.79 3.24
CA LEU A 244 -4.70 9.53 2.55
C LEU A 244 -4.39 9.70 1.05
N GLY A 245 -4.78 10.81 0.42
CA GLY A 245 -4.58 11.07 -1.01
C GLY A 245 -5.45 10.15 -1.88
N HIS A 246 -6.75 10.10 -1.60
CA HIS A 246 -7.74 9.44 -2.45
C HIS A 246 -8.06 10.33 -3.65
N SER A 247 -7.97 9.78 -4.87
CA SER A 247 -8.01 10.53 -6.15
C SER A 247 -9.35 11.13 -6.52
N SER A 248 -10.40 10.91 -5.74
CA SER A 248 -11.75 11.40 -6.02
C SER A 248 -12.04 12.81 -5.48
N VAL A 249 -11.16 13.37 -4.66
CA VAL A 249 -11.28 14.74 -4.18
C VAL A 249 -10.24 15.59 -4.86
N THR A 250 -10.73 16.58 -5.55
CA THR A 250 -10.14 17.46 -6.54
C THR A 250 -8.92 18.25 -6.05
N THR A 251 -8.03 18.52 -7.01
CA THR A 251 -7.17 19.68 -7.22
C THR A 251 -5.86 19.78 -6.46
N THR A 252 -4.83 19.68 -7.30
CA THR A 252 -3.46 20.15 -7.09
C THR A 252 -3.38 21.70 -7.14
N GLU A 253 -4.31 22.40 -6.53
CA GLU A 253 -4.15 23.82 -6.27
C GLU A 253 -3.43 23.99 -4.93
N LYS A 254 -2.49 24.90 -4.90
CA LYS A 254 -1.58 25.23 -3.80
C LYS A 254 -2.27 25.08 -2.45
N TYR A 255 -1.81 24.10 -1.65
CA TYR A 255 -2.20 24.01 -0.25
C TYR A 255 -1.94 25.39 0.40
N THR A 256 -3.00 26.05 0.81
CA THR A 256 -2.90 27.32 1.52
C THR A 256 -2.48 27.03 2.96
N HIS A 257 -1.84 27.99 3.61
CA HIS A 257 -1.52 27.90 5.05
C HIS A 257 -2.75 27.58 5.92
N VAL A 258 -3.94 27.98 5.47
CA VAL A 258 -5.22 27.75 6.16
C VAL A 258 -5.61 26.27 6.12
N GLU A 259 -5.48 25.61 4.95
CA GLU A 259 -5.81 24.18 4.80
C GLU A 259 -4.86 23.29 5.61
N TYR A 260 -3.55 23.61 5.60
CA TYR A 260 -2.59 22.91 6.43
C TYR A 260 -2.89 23.06 7.93
N SER A 261 -3.24 24.24 8.40
CA SER A 261 -3.62 24.48 9.79
C SER A 261 -4.83 23.67 10.21
N HIS A 262 -5.79 23.47 9.32
CA HIS A 262 -6.96 22.65 9.57
C HIS A 262 -6.60 21.16 9.67
N LEU A 263 -5.80 20.64 8.73
CA LEU A 263 -5.29 19.26 8.77
C LEU A 263 -4.50 18.98 10.05
N LYS A 264 -3.61 19.90 10.44
CA LYS A 264 -2.79 19.79 11.65
C LYS A 264 -3.63 19.79 12.94
N LYS A 265 -4.62 20.69 13.02
CA LYS A 265 -5.56 20.73 14.15
C LYS A 265 -6.39 19.45 14.26
N THR A 266 -6.90 18.95 13.14
CA THR A 266 -7.68 17.72 13.09
C THR A 266 -6.82 16.53 13.49
N HIS A 267 -5.61 16.40 12.94
CA HIS A 267 -4.67 15.34 13.29
C HIS A 267 -4.34 15.37 14.79
N LYS A 268 -3.91 16.53 15.31
CA LYS A 268 -3.56 16.70 16.73
C LYS A 268 -4.73 16.40 17.69
N LYS A 269 -5.97 16.70 17.27
CA LYS A 269 -7.14 16.51 18.12
C LYS A 269 -7.63 15.07 18.14
N PHE A 270 -7.53 14.35 17.03
CA PHE A 270 -8.23 13.09 16.84
C PHE A 270 -7.28 11.89 16.62
N HIS A 271 -5.99 12.11 16.39
CA HIS A 271 -5.04 11.01 16.25
C HIS A 271 -4.47 10.62 17.62
N PRO A 272 -4.40 9.32 17.97
CA PRO A 272 -3.86 8.86 19.27
C PRO A 272 -2.42 9.31 19.54
N HIS A 273 -1.60 9.46 18.48
CA HIS A 273 -0.23 9.97 18.50
C HIS A 273 -0.11 11.37 17.84
N GLY A 274 -1.14 12.19 17.91
CA GLY A 274 -1.25 13.52 17.30
C GLY A 274 -0.44 14.63 17.98
#